data_c90bf370c534bf4446d7a207a898ddf2
#
_entry.id   c90bf370c534bf4446d7a207a898ddf2
#
_cell.length_a   1.000
_cell.length_b   1.000
_cell.length_c   1.000
_cell.angle_alpha   90.00
_cell.angle_beta   90.00
_cell.angle_gamma   90.00
#
_symmetry.space_group_name_H-M   'P 1'
#
loop_
_entity.id
_entity.type
_entity.pdbx_description
1 polymer ?
#
loop_
_entity_poly.entity_id
_entity_poly.type
_entity_poly.pdbx_seq_one_letter_code
_entity_poly.pdbx_strand_id
1 'polypeptide(L)'
;MNKFLNSLLLLLTPGLFLHAEEILIEAESFSEHGGWKLDTQFIREMGSPYLLAHGLGEPVRDAKTTFQVKNGGTYQLFARTKDWVARWKAEGQPGRFKIKINGKALKTTFGTRGAEWHWQEGGAITLGKGENTISLGDLTGFNGRCDAIFLSSSGKTPPNDSKILAAWRRDLLGISEKPID
;
A
#
# COMPACT_ATOMS: atom_id res chain seq x y z
N MET A 1 42.34 4.28 57.47
CA MET A 1 41.31 3.35 56.94
C MET A 1 40.43 4.16 55.97
N ASN A 2 40.83 4.26 54.69
CA ASN A 2 40.13 5.03 53.65
C ASN A 2 39.17 4.12 52.88
N LYS A 3 37.86 4.38 53.01
CA LYS A 3 36.83 3.71 52.21
C LYS A 3 36.70 4.46 50.89
N PHE A 4 37.14 3.88 49.79
CA PHE A 4 36.83 4.36 48.43
C PHE A 4 35.37 3.99 48.09
N LEU A 5 34.54 5.01 47.90
CA LEU A 5 33.18 4.90 47.42
C LEU A 5 33.25 4.90 45.90
N ASN A 6 33.12 3.73 45.28
CA ASN A 6 32.95 3.62 43.80
C ASN A 6 31.52 4.02 43.43
N SER A 7 31.39 5.22 42.88
CA SER A 7 30.10 5.68 42.28
C SER A 7 29.99 5.10 40.87
N LEU A 8 29.11 4.13 40.69
CA LEU A 8 28.78 3.55 39.37
C LEU A 8 27.84 4.50 38.67
N LEU A 9 28.34 5.30 37.73
CA LEU A 9 27.54 6.18 36.87
C LEU A 9 26.87 5.33 35.80
N LEU A 10 25.55 5.07 35.97
CA LEU A 10 24.72 4.36 34.98
C LEU A 10 24.41 5.35 33.84
N LEU A 11 25.12 5.22 32.72
CA LEU A 11 24.83 5.95 31.48
C LEU A 11 23.52 5.41 30.88
N LEU A 12 22.41 6.10 31.14
CA LEU A 12 21.16 5.90 30.37
C LEU A 12 21.40 6.38 28.94
N THR A 13 21.62 5.47 28.02
CA THR A 13 21.54 5.79 26.59
C THR A 13 20.06 6.06 26.24
N PRO A 14 19.71 7.24 25.67
CA PRO A 14 18.36 7.44 25.20
C PRO A 14 18.09 6.44 24.07
N GLY A 15 17.18 5.50 24.33
CA GLY A 15 16.71 4.59 23.28
C GLY A 15 16.12 5.43 22.15
N LEU A 16 16.67 5.30 20.94
CA LEU A 16 16.01 5.82 19.74
C LEU A 16 14.68 5.09 19.59
N PHE A 17 13.60 5.72 20.01
CA PHE A 17 12.25 5.30 19.64
C PHE A 17 12.11 5.54 18.13
N LEU A 18 12.42 4.53 17.32
CA LEU A 18 12.06 4.52 15.91
C LEU A 18 10.53 4.55 15.85
N HIS A 19 9.98 5.73 15.58
CA HIS A 19 8.55 5.86 15.33
C HIS A 19 8.21 4.98 14.13
N ALA A 20 7.17 4.16 14.29
CA ALA A 20 6.65 3.35 13.21
C ALA A 20 6.26 4.26 12.03
N GLU A 21 6.75 3.93 10.85
CA GLU A 21 6.41 4.66 9.63
C GLU A 21 5.30 3.92 8.89
N GLU A 22 4.25 4.66 8.56
CA GLU A 22 3.12 4.21 7.76
C GLU A 22 3.07 5.07 6.48
N ILE A 23 3.00 4.43 5.32
CA ILE A 23 2.97 5.11 4.02
C ILE A 23 1.75 4.60 3.26
N LEU A 24 0.84 5.51 2.90
CA LEU A 24 -0.28 5.24 2.02
C LEU A 24 0.00 5.85 0.65
N ILE A 25 -0.18 5.04 -0.39
CA ILE A 25 -0.01 5.44 -1.78
C ILE A 25 -1.32 5.12 -2.49
N GLU A 26 -2.09 6.15 -2.79
CA GLU A 26 -3.32 6.02 -3.57
C GLU A 26 -2.97 5.70 -5.02
N ALA A 27 -3.59 4.69 -5.61
CA ALA A 27 -3.21 4.24 -6.95
C ALA A 27 -3.55 5.30 -8.03
N GLU A 28 -4.64 6.04 -7.85
CA GLU A 28 -5.01 7.15 -8.73
C GLU A 28 -4.00 8.31 -8.72
N SER A 29 -3.16 8.42 -7.69
CA SER A 29 -2.12 9.45 -7.57
C SER A 29 -0.81 9.09 -8.26
N PHE A 30 -0.72 7.92 -8.89
CA PHE A 30 0.49 7.51 -9.59
C PHE A 30 0.87 8.52 -10.67
N SER A 31 2.14 8.88 -10.76
CA SER A 31 2.63 9.86 -11.74
C SER A 31 2.52 9.39 -13.18
N GLU A 32 2.56 8.07 -13.40
CA GLU A 32 2.40 7.45 -14.71
C GLU A 32 1.39 6.31 -14.58
N HIS A 33 0.23 6.42 -15.24
CA HIS A 33 -0.78 5.37 -15.24
C HIS A 33 -0.48 4.25 -16.24
N GLY A 34 0.49 4.42 -17.15
CA GLY A 34 0.82 3.43 -18.15
C GLY A 34 -0.38 3.13 -19.07
N GLY A 35 -0.87 1.88 -19.00
CA GLY A 35 -2.11 1.46 -19.68
C GLY A 35 -3.32 1.32 -18.74
N TRP A 36 -3.12 1.56 -17.44
CA TRP A 36 -4.19 1.54 -16.46
C TRP A 36 -5.09 2.78 -16.61
N LYS A 37 -6.37 2.62 -16.37
CA LYS A 37 -7.38 3.67 -16.47
C LYS A 37 -7.90 4.05 -15.10
N LEU A 38 -8.19 5.33 -14.89
CA LEU A 38 -8.96 5.79 -13.75
C LEU A 38 -10.40 5.30 -13.89
N ASP A 39 -10.91 4.65 -12.84
CA ASP A 39 -12.30 4.20 -12.76
C ASP A 39 -12.94 4.68 -11.46
N THR A 40 -14.23 5.06 -11.55
CA THR A 40 -15.00 5.61 -10.44
C THR A 40 -16.22 4.75 -10.08
N GLN A 41 -16.35 3.56 -10.68
CA GLN A 41 -17.51 2.69 -10.48
C GLN A 41 -17.83 2.43 -9.00
N PHE A 42 -16.81 2.35 -8.15
CA PHE A 42 -16.92 2.06 -6.73
C PHE A 42 -16.61 3.26 -5.82
N ILE A 43 -16.62 4.48 -6.35
CA ILE A 43 -16.23 5.69 -5.59
C ILE A 43 -17.05 5.89 -4.32
N ARG A 44 -18.35 5.49 -4.33
CA ARG A 44 -19.21 5.59 -3.14
C ARG A 44 -18.83 4.59 -2.05
N GLU A 45 -18.27 3.45 -2.43
CA GLU A 45 -17.83 2.41 -1.51
C GLU A 45 -16.43 2.72 -0.96
N MET A 46 -15.55 3.26 -1.80
CA MET A 46 -14.15 3.47 -1.45
C MET A 46 -13.79 4.88 -1.02
N GLY A 47 -14.57 5.87 -1.44
CA GLY A 47 -14.28 7.29 -1.19
C GLY A 47 -13.27 7.91 -2.16
N SER A 48 -12.71 7.12 -3.08
CA SER A 48 -11.71 7.54 -4.07
C SER A 48 -11.90 6.79 -5.39
N PRO A 49 -11.37 7.29 -6.52
CA PRO A 49 -11.14 6.51 -7.73
C PRO A 49 -10.13 5.39 -7.48
N TYR A 50 -9.97 4.51 -8.45
CA TYR A 50 -8.96 3.46 -8.44
C TYR A 50 -8.39 3.24 -9.84
N LEU A 51 -7.28 2.51 -9.96
CA LEU A 51 -6.72 2.11 -11.24
C LEU A 51 -7.28 0.77 -11.70
N LEU A 52 -7.68 0.72 -12.97
CA LEU A 52 -8.25 -0.44 -13.68
C LEU A 52 -7.38 -0.81 -14.88
N ALA A 53 -6.87 -2.05 -14.92
CA ALA A 53 -6.16 -2.60 -16.07
C ALA A 53 -7.17 -3.18 -17.08
N HIS A 54 -7.59 -2.37 -18.06
CA HIS A 54 -8.58 -2.78 -19.05
C HIS A 54 -7.94 -2.90 -20.45
N GLY A 55 -7.34 -4.05 -20.74
CA GLY A 55 -6.61 -4.34 -21.98
C GLY A 55 -7.30 -5.30 -22.93
N LEU A 56 -8.58 -5.67 -22.68
CA LEU A 56 -9.37 -6.60 -23.52
C LEU A 56 -8.68 -7.94 -23.75
N GLY A 57 -7.98 -8.44 -22.74
CA GLY A 57 -7.24 -9.71 -22.78
C GLY A 57 -5.75 -9.57 -23.06
N GLU A 58 -5.27 -8.37 -23.37
CA GLU A 58 -3.85 -8.09 -23.52
C GLU A 58 -3.33 -7.28 -22.31
N PRO A 59 -2.24 -7.73 -21.64
CA PRO A 59 -1.66 -7.00 -20.54
C PRO A 59 -1.33 -5.57 -20.92
N VAL A 60 -1.74 -4.61 -20.09
CA VAL A 60 -1.44 -3.20 -20.30
C VAL A 60 -0.08 -2.82 -19.73
N ARG A 61 0.47 -1.68 -20.17
CA ARG A 61 1.74 -1.16 -19.64
C ARG A 61 1.62 -0.84 -18.14
N ASP A 62 2.71 -1.07 -17.41
CA ASP A 62 2.79 -0.80 -15.97
C ASP A 62 2.38 0.65 -15.64
N ALA A 63 1.57 0.81 -14.58
CA ALA A 63 1.46 2.07 -13.89
C ALA A 63 2.60 2.19 -12.86
N LYS A 64 3.16 3.38 -12.66
CA LYS A 64 4.27 3.59 -11.73
C LYS A 64 4.29 4.97 -11.09
N THR A 65 4.90 5.03 -9.91
CA THR A 65 5.21 6.27 -9.22
C THR A 65 6.42 6.09 -8.31
N THR A 66 6.95 7.20 -7.77
CA THR A 66 7.94 7.19 -6.69
C THR A 66 7.30 7.59 -5.37
N PHE A 67 7.91 7.18 -4.27
CA PHE A 67 7.51 7.54 -2.91
C PHE A 67 8.73 7.66 -2.00
N GLN A 68 8.58 8.43 -0.92
CA GLN A 68 9.67 8.69 0.04
C GLN A 68 9.55 7.80 1.26
N VAL A 69 10.67 7.26 1.72
CA VAL A 69 10.82 6.48 2.95
C VAL A 69 11.74 7.24 3.89
N LYS A 70 11.26 7.59 5.07
CA LYS A 70 12.04 8.31 6.08
C LYS A 70 13.03 7.41 6.79
N ASN A 71 12.61 6.18 7.10
CA ASN A 71 13.38 5.20 7.82
C ASN A 71 13.52 3.92 6.99
N GLY A 72 14.73 3.65 6.47
CA GLY A 72 15.00 2.39 5.78
C GLY A 72 14.78 1.20 6.71
N GLY A 73 14.27 0.08 6.16
CA GLY A 73 13.98 -1.11 6.97
C GLY A 73 12.98 -2.06 6.32
N THR A 74 12.42 -2.94 7.13
CA THR A 74 11.40 -3.90 6.70
C THR A 74 10.01 -3.32 6.88
N TYR A 75 9.19 -3.42 5.83
CA TYR A 75 7.81 -2.99 5.80
C TYR A 75 6.89 -4.13 5.39
N GLN A 76 5.74 -4.25 6.04
CA GLN A 76 4.66 -5.10 5.58
C GLN A 76 3.85 -4.35 4.52
N LEU A 77 3.68 -4.96 3.35
CA LEU A 77 2.95 -4.38 2.24
C LEU A 77 1.54 -4.96 2.15
N PHE A 78 0.56 -4.08 1.92
CA PHE A 78 -0.82 -4.43 1.61
C PHE A 78 -1.27 -3.67 0.36
N ALA A 79 -2.08 -4.32 -0.49
CA ALA A 79 -2.75 -3.66 -1.61
C ALA A 79 -4.27 -3.80 -1.47
N ARG A 80 -5.00 -2.69 -1.60
CA ARG A 80 -6.45 -2.71 -1.61
C ARG A 80 -6.95 -3.07 -3.00
N THR A 81 -7.56 -4.24 -3.11
CA THR A 81 -7.95 -4.86 -4.37
C THR A 81 -9.12 -5.81 -4.17
N LYS A 82 -9.57 -6.47 -5.22
CA LYS A 82 -10.56 -7.54 -5.18
C LYS A 82 -10.40 -8.49 -6.37
N ASP A 83 -10.85 -9.72 -6.22
CA ASP A 83 -11.12 -10.60 -7.36
C ASP A 83 -12.53 -10.30 -7.89
N TRP A 84 -12.61 -9.52 -8.96
CA TRP A 84 -13.88 -9.00 -9.46
C TRP A 84 -14.84 -10.07 -9.99
N VAL A 85 -14.33 -11.28 -10.31
CA VAL A 85 -15.16 -12.40 -10.77
C VAL A 85 -15.55 -13.37 -9.65
N ALA A 86 -14.98 -13.23 -8.45
CA ALA A 86 -15.22 -14.17 -7.35
C ALA A 86 -16.69 -14.31 -6.97
N ARG A 87 -17.49 -13.24 -7.10
CA ARG A 87 -18.95 -13.28 -6.82
C ARG A 87 -19.72 -14.23 -7.73
N TRP A 88 -19.22 -14.47 -8.95
CA TRP A 88 -19.81 -15.41 -9.89
C TRP A 88 -19.16 -16.79 -9.84
N LYS A 89 -18.21 -17.01 -8.92
CA LYS A 89 -17.43 -18.25 -8.81
C LYS A 89 -16.75 -18.64 -10.13
N ALA A 90 -16.42 -17.65 -10.95
CA ALA A 90 -15.69 -17.86 -12.20
C ALA A 90 -14.25 -18.27 -11.91
N GLU A 91 -13.74 -19.17 -12.72
CA GLU A 91 -12.37 -19.65 -12.64
C GLU A 91 -11.38 -18.64 -13.22
N GLY A 92 -10.09 -18.83 -12.90
CA GLY A 92 -8.98 -18.18 -13.58
C GLY A 92 -8.54 -16.82 -13.07
N GLN A 93 -9.29 -16.16 -12.18
CA GLN A 93 -8.90 -14.89 -11.54
C GLN A 93 -8.34 -13.88 -12.57
N PRO A 94 -9.14 -13.44 -13.54
CA PRO A 94 -8.66 -12.68 -14.70
C PRO A 94 -8.06 -11.31 -14.33
N GLY A 95 -8.41 -10.72 -13.20
CA GLY A 95 -7.90 -9.43 -12.74
C GLY A 95 -6.53 -9.47 -12.04
N ARG A 96 -5.69 -10.44 -12.36
CA ARG A 96 -4.39 -10.63 -11.71
C ARG A 96 -3.37 -9.58 -12.11
N PHE A 97 -2.61 -9.10 -11.10
CA PHE A 97 -1.49 -8.20 -11.32
C PHE A 97 -0.36 -8.43 -10.31
N LYS A 98 0.81 -7.86 -10.58
CA LYS A 98 1.97 -7.82 -9.71
C LYS A 98 2.24 -6.41 -9.23
N ILE A 99 2.76 -6.30 -8.00
CA ILE A 99 3.42 -5.09 -7.52
C ILE A 99 4.93 -5.29 -7.64
N LYS A 100 5.62 -4.29 -8.16
CA LYS A 100 7.09 -4.26 -8.24
C LYS A 100 7.59 -3.11 -7.36
N ILE A 101 8.62 -3.37 -6.55
CA ILE A 101 9.33 -2.38 -5.75
C ILE A 101 10.74 -2.26 -6.30
N ASN A 102 11.17 -1.06 -6.66
CA ASN A 102 12.48 -0.80 -7.24
C ASN A 102 12.80 -1.76 -8.42
N GLY A 103 11.78 -1.98 -9.29
CA GLY A 103 11.86 -2.87 -10.44
C GLY A 103 11.73 -4.35 -10.15
N LYS A 104 11.73 -4.79 -8.89
CA LYS A 104 11.63 -6.21 -8.51
C LYS A 104 10.19 -6.58 -8.17
N ALA A 105 9.62 -7.55 -8.89
CA ALA A 105 8.28 -8.05 -8.63
C ALA A 105 8.19 -8.82 -7.31
N LEU A 106 7.11 -8.57 -6.55
CA LEU A 106 6.79 -9.34 -5.36
C LEU A 106 6.37 -10.78 -5.73
N LYS A 107 6.56 -11.70 -4.80
CA LYS A 107 6.10 -13.09 -4.97
C LYS A 107 4.58 -13.16 -5.08
N THR A 108 3.87 -12.37 -4.29
CA THR A 108 2.40 -12.33 -4.26
C THR A 108 1.82 -11.88 -5.59
N THR A 109 0.73 -12.54 -6.00
CA THR A 109 -0.14 -12.10 -7.10
C THR A 109 -1.40 -11.50 -6.49
N PHE A 110 -1.73 -10.29 -6.90
CA PHE A 110 -2.86 -9.51 -6.39
C PHE A 110 -4.08 -9.65 -7.31
N GLY A 111 -5.27 -9.25 -6.80
CA GLY A 111 -6.53 -9.37 -7.54
C GLY A 111 -7.06 -10.79 -7.64
N THR A 112 -6.63 -11.68 -6.73
CA THR A 112 -6.89 -13.13 -6.77
C THR A 112 -7.78 -13.63 -5.64
N ARG A 113 -8.23 -12.75 -4.75
CA ARG A 113 -8.99 -13.12 -3.55
C ARG A 113 -10.12 -12.16 -3.30
N GLY A 114 -11.20 -12.67 -2.69
CA GLY A 114 -12.31 -11.88 -2.18
C GLY A 114 -13.16 -11.19 -3.25
N ALA A 115 -14.48 -11.33 -3.17
CA ALA A 115 -15.43 -10.68 -4.07
C ALA A 115 -15.59 -9.18 -3.78
N GLU A 116 -15.28 -8.77 -2.56
CA GLU A 116 -15.40 -7.38 -2.10
C GLU A 116 -14.02 -6.74 -1.95
N TRP A 117 -13.97 -5.41 -1.93
CA TRP A 117 -12.74 -4.66 -1.70
C TRP A 117 -12.14 -4.98 -0.33
N HIS A 118 -10.87 -5.31 -0.31
CA HIS A 118 -10.13 -5.64 0.91
C HIS A 118 -8.63 -5.41 0.73
N TRP A 119 -7.90 -5.41 1.83
CA TRP A 119 -6.45 -5.36 1.81
C TRP A 119 -5.87 -6.76 1.65
N GLN A 120 -5.30 -7.03 0.48
CA GLN A 120 -4.55 -8.26 0.22
C GLN A 120 -3.10 -8.06 0.64
N GLU A 121 -2.61 -8.94 1.50
CA GLU A 121 -1.24 -8.91 1.99
C GLU A 121 -0.23 -9.27 0.89
N GLY A 122 0.80 -8.44 0.74
CA GLY A 122 1.88 -8.62 -0.22
C GLY A 122 3.14 -9.25 0.36
N GLY A 123 3.22 -9.31 1.71
CA GLY A 123 4.38 -9.81 2.45
C GLY A 123 5.35 -8.70 2.87
N ALA A 124 6.42 -9.13 3.53
CA ALA A 124 7.47 -8.24 4.00
C ALA A 124 8.41 -7.85 2.84
N ILE A 125 8.76 -6.56 2.78
CA ILE A 125 9.70 -5.99 1.82
C ILE A 125 10.76 -5.16 2.54
N THR A 126 11.94 -5.04 1.97
CA THR A 126 12.99 -4.15 2.49
C THR A 126 13.06 -2.90 1.63
N LEU A 127 12.96 -1.74 2.27
CA LEU A 127 13.04 -0.42 1.63
C LEU A 127 14.28 0.33 2.10
N GLY A 128 14.95 1.01 1.17
CA GLY A 128 15.97 1.99 1.49
C GLY A 128 15.36 3.30 1.97
N LYS A 129 16.08 4.05 2.80
CA LYS A 129 15.73 5.44 3.10
C LYS A 129 15.83 6.30 1.83
N GLY A 130 14.91 7.23 1.66
CA GLY A 130 14.83 8.14 0.50
C GLY A 130 13.83 7.63 -0.54
N GLU A 131 14.08 7.97 -1.80
CA GLU A 131 13.19 7.65 -2.89
C GLU A 131 13.19 6.17 -3.25
N ASN A 132 12.00 5.60 -3.37
CA ASN A 132 11.74 4.25 -3.85
C ASN A 132 10.69 4.31 -4.96
N THR A 133 10.70 3.32 -5.84
CA THR A 133 9.75 3.20 -6.96
C THR A 133 8.77 2.07 -6.70
N ILE A 134 7.50 2.29 -7.03
CA ILE A 134 6.47 1.27 -7.04
C ILE A 134 5.79 1.22 -8.40
N SER A 135 5.47 0.01 -8.89
CA SER A 135 4.67 -0.14 -10.09
C SER A 135 3.68 -1.30 -10.01
N LEU A 136 2.59 -1.16 -10.78
CA LEU A 136 1.55 -2.17 -10.97
C LEU A 136 1.75 -2.81 -12.35
N GLY A 137 2.07 -4.09 -12.39
CA GLY A 137 2.22 -4.86 -13.62
C GLY A 137 1.02 -5.75 -13.87
N ASP A 138 0.22 -5.41 -14.87
CA ASP A 138 -0.91 -6.23 -15.30
C ASP A 138 -0.44 -7.56 -15.89
N LEU A 139 -1.20 -8.64 -15.64
CA LEU A 139 -0.87 -9.98 -16.13
C LEU A 139 -1.85 -10.50 -17.18
N THR A 140 -2.98 -9.86 -17.37
CA THR A 140 -4.08 -10.46 -18.13
C THR A 140 -4.83 -9.52 -19.05
N GLY A 141 -4.79 -8.22 -18.81
CA GLY A 141 -5.63 -7.24 -19.50
C GLY A 141 -7.13 -7.32 -19.14
N PHE A 142 -7.48 -8.10 -18.11
CA PHE A 142 -8.87 -8.29 -17.68
C PHE A 142 -9.17 -7.69 -16.31
N ASN A 143 -9.27 -6.37 -16.29
CA ASN A 143 -9.85 -5.60 -15.20
C ASN A 143 -9.19 -5.82 -13.83
N GLY A 144 -7.87 -5.97 -13.79
CA GLY A 144 -7.10 -5.85 -12.56
C GLY A 144 -7.41 -4.51 -11.89
N ARG A 145 -7.63 -4.52 -10.57
CA ARG A 145 -8.08 -3.34 -9.82
C ARG A 145 -7.16 -3.09 -8.65
N CYS A 146 -6.65 -1.87 -8.53
CA CYS A 146 -5.86 -1.42 -7.39
C CYS A 146 -6.35 -0.05 -6.94
N ASP A 147 -6.80 0.05 -5.68
CA ASP A 147 -7.25 1.28 -5.05
C ASP A 147 -6.09 2.00 -4.35
N ALA A 148 -5.39 1.29 -3.49
CA ALA A 148 -4.27 1.87 -2.75
C ALA A 148 -3.26 0.80 -2.34
N ILE A 149 -2.05 1.25 -2.00
CA ILE A 149 -1.00 0.43 -1.40
C ILE A 149 -0.64 1.04 -0.05
N PHE A 150 -0.54 0.18 0.96
CA PHE A 150 -0.15 0.56 2.31
C PHE A 150 1.10 -0.18 2.74
N LEU A 151 2.05 0.57 3.30
CA LEU A 151 3.32 0.07 3.80
C LEU A 151 3.41 0.40 5.29
N SER A 152 3.67 -0.59 6.14
CA SER A 152 3.79 -0.42 7.57
C SER A 152 5.09 -1.02 8.10
N SER A 153 5.92 -0.22 8.75
CA SER A 153 7.13 -0.71 9.42
C SER A 153 6.83 -1.40 10.75
N SER A 154 5.64 -1.19 11.33
CA SER A 154 5.18 -1.87 12.54
C SER A 154 4.41 -3.16 12.28
N GLY A 155 4.10 -3.46 11.00
CA GLY A 155 3.24 -4.58 10.64
C GLY A 155 1.74 -4.34 10.90
N LYS A 156 1.34 -3.10 11.20
CA LYS A 156 -0.07 -2.75 11.40
C LYS A 156 -0.89 -3.06 10.15
N THR A 157 -2.03 -3.72 10.36
CA THR A 157 -2.99 -4.00 9.30
C THR A 157 -3.90 -2.78 9.08
N PRO A 158 -4.09 -2.33 7.83
CA PRO A 158 -4.96 -1.18 7.55
C PRO A 158 -6.44 -1.53 7.75
N PRO A 159 -7.29 -0.54 8.13
CA PRO A 159 -8.72 -0.77 8.33
C PRO A 159 -9.43 -1.03 7.00
N ASN A 160 -10.43 -1.91 7.01
CA ASN A 160 -11.24 -2.21 5.81
C ASN A 160 -12.71 -1.70 5.91
N ASP A 161 -13.17 -1.31 7.09
CA ASP A 161 -14.47 -0.64 7.25
C ASP A 161 -14.44 0.72 6.55
N SER A 162 -15.44 1.01 5.71
CA SER A 162 -15.44 2.18 4.83
C SER A 162 -15.42 3.52 5.58
N LYS A 163 -16.07 3.60 6.75
CA LYS A 163 -16.10 4.84 7.55
C LYS A 163 -14.77 5.08 8.24
N ILE A 164 -14.20 4.03 8.84
CA ILE A 164 -12.91 4.08 9.50
C ILE A 164 -11.81 4.33 8.46
N LEU A 165 -11.89 3.67 7.30
CA LEU A 165 -10.95 3.83 6.20
C LEU A 165 -10.87 5.26 5.69
N ALA A 166 -12.02 5.94 5.51
CA ALA A 166 -12.05 7.31 5.03
C ALA A 166 -11.37 8.30 6.00
N ALA A 167 -11.63 8.17 7.31
CA ALA A 167 -10.96 8.98 8.34
C ALA A 167 -9.46 8.68 8.39
N TRP A 168 -9.10 7.41 8.44
CA TRP A 168 -7.70 6.95 8.48
C TRP A 168 -6.88 7.42 7.27
N ARG A 169 -7.46 7.40 6.06
CA ARG A 169 -6.82 7.92 4.84
C ARG A 169 -6.52 9.41 4.96
N ARG A 170 -7.50 10.20 5.41
CA ARG A 170 -7.29 11.65 5.62
C ARG A 170 -6.15 11.93 6.59
N ASP A 171 -6.12 11.21 7.69
CA ASP A 171 -5.06 11.36 8.70
C ASP A 171 -3.68 11.06 8.11
N LEU A 172 -3.53 9.95 7.39
CA LEU A 172 -2.25 9.57 6.77
C LEU A 172 -1.81 10.52 5.65
N LEU A 173 -2.75 11.06 4.88
CA LEU A 173 -2.47 12.00 3.80
C LEU A 173 -2.34 13.44 4.28
N GLY A 174 -2.55 13.70 5.57
CA GLY A 174 -2.51 15.04 6.15
C GLY A 174 -3.61 15.97 5.63
N ILE A 175 -4.75 15.40 5.19
CA ILE A 175 -5.89 16.17 4.69
C ILE A 175 -6.74 16.60 5.90
N SER A 176 -6.62 17.86 6.30
CA SER A 176 -7.50 18.43 7.33
C SER A 176 -8.90 18.69 6.76
N GLU A 177 -9.94 18.33 7.50
CA GLU A 177 -11.28 18.84 7.19
C GLU A 177 -11.27 20.36 7.44
N LYS A 178 -11.43 21.15 6.38
CA LYS A 178 -11.83 22.54 6.58
C LYS A 178 -13.30 22.51 7.04
N PRO A 179 -13.67 23.22 8.14
CA PRO A 179 -15.07 23.44 8.46
C PRO A 179 -15.75 24.03 7.22
N ILE A 180 -16.90 23.48 6.85
CA ILE A 180 -17.77 24.11 5.86
C ILE A 180 -18.47 25.23 6.63
N ASP A 181 -18.03 26.47 6.41
CA ASP A 181 -18.68 27.67 6.93
C ASP A 181 -20.08 27.87 6.32
#